data_0d163a8fd2b6f55ebda3adf185eb903b
#
_entry.id   0d163a8fd2b6f55ebda3adf185eb903b
#
_cell.length_a   1.000
_cell.length_b   1.000
_cell.length_c   1.000
_cell.angle_alpha   90.00
_cell.angle_beta   90.00
_cell.angle_gamma   90.00
#
_symmetry.space_group_name_H-M   'P 1'
#
loop_
_entity.id
_entity.type
_entity.pdbx_description
1 polymer ?
#
loop_
_entity_poly.entity_id
_entity_poly.type
_entity_poly.pdbx_seq_one_letter_code
_entity_poly.pdbx_strand_id
1 'polypeptide(L)' 'MIKTIYKFEVYSNKGVETVKAETSFKPLWQVEQEVEQAYKTKNNIESSVIVCLVNKKEIL' A
#
# COMPACT_ATOMS: atom_id res chain seq x y z
N MET A 1 9.75 0.75 20.34
CA MET A 1 8.70 0.27 19.44
C MET A 1 9.22 0.36 18.00
N ILE A 2 9.08 -0.71 17.23
CA ILE A 2 9.53 -0.74 15.84
C ILE A 2 8.38 -0.29 14.93
N LYS A 3 8.69 0.67 14.08
CA LYS A 3 7.75 1.14 13.07
C LYS A 3 8.27 0.71 11.70
N THR A 4 7.41 0.14 10.88
CA THR A 4 7.77 -0.25 9.53
C THR A 4 7.09 0.67 8.54
N ILE A 5 7.88 1.18 7.59
CA ILE A 5 7.38 2.00 6.51
C ILE A 5 7.50 1.20 5.23
N TYR A 6 6.36 0.96 4.59
CA TYR A 6 6.29 0.27 3.31
C TYR A 6 6.09 1.27 2.20
N LYS A 7 6.73 1.02 1.08
CA LYS A 7 6.52 1.80 -0.13
C LYS A 7 5.98 0.87 -1.20
N PHE A 8 4.81 1.19 -1.72
CA PHE A 8 4.14 0.39 -2.74
C PHE A 8 3.99 1.16 -4.03
N GLU A 9 3.96 0.44 -5.14
CA GLU A 9 3.47 0.96 -6.40
C GLU A 9 2.12 0.32 -6.68
N VAL A 10 1.12 1.14 -6.94
CA VAL A 10 -0.24 0.68 -7.23
C VAL A 10 -0.51 0.88 -8.72
N TYR A 11 -0.82 -0.20 -9.40
CA TYR A 11 -1.08 -0.21 -10.84
C TYR A 11 -2.57 -0.30 -11.07
N SER A 12 -3.12 0.63 -11.83
CA SER A 12 -4.54 0.66 -12.16
C SER A 12 -4.71 1.14 -13.60
N ASN A 13 -5.97 1.21 -14.03
CA ASN A 13 -6.29 1.75 -15.35
C ASN A 13 -6.00 3.26 -15.44
N LYS A 14 -5.73 3.91 -14.32
CA LYS A 14 -5.35 5.33 -14.29
C LYS A 14 -3.84 5.54 -14.28
N GLY A 15 -3.05 4.45 -14.28
CA GLY A 15 -1.61 4.53 -14.29
C GLY A 15 -0.99 3.93 -13.05
N VAL A 16 0.19 4.42 -12.69
CA VAL A 16 0.96 3.93 -11.55
C VAL A 16 1.11 5.04 -10.53
N GLU A 17 0.83 4.72 -9.25
CA GLU A 17 0.99 5.69 -8.17
C GLU A 17 1.81 5.07 -7.05
N THR A 18 2.70 5.87 -6.45
CA THR A 18 3.48 5.44 -5.30
C THR A 18 2.72 5.77 -4.02
N VAL A 19 2.58 4.78 -3.15
CA VAL A 19 1.86 4.94 -1.88
C VAL A 19 2.76 4.46 -0.75
N LYS A 20 2.80 5.22 0.35
CA LYS A 20 3.54 4.84 1.55
C LYS A 20 2.56 4.48 2.66
N ALA A 21 2.89 3.44 3.42
CA ALA A 21 2.08 3.02 4.56
C ALA A 21 2.98 2.77 5.76
N GLU A 22 2.58 3.26 6.93
CA GLU A 22 3.29 3.05 8.18
C GLU A 22 2.47 2.14 9.08
N THR A 23 3.15 1.17 9.70
CA THR A 23 2.49 0.27 10.64
C THR A 23 3.49 -0.27 11.64
N SER A 24 2.99 -0.67 12.83
CA SER A 24 3.84 -1.23 13.88
C SER A 24 3.68 -2.74 14.01
N PHE A 25 2.50 -3.29 13.76
CA PHE A 25 2.21 -4.69 14.08
C PHE A 25 1.33 -5.40 13.06
N LYS A 26 1.24 -4.90 11.85
CA LYS A 26 0.37 -5.55 10.85
C LYS A 26 1.18 -6.41 9.91
N PRO A 27 0.69 -7.60 9.55
CA PRO A 27 1.35 -8.40 8.51
C PRO A 27 1.25 -7.72 7.15
N LEU A 28 2.18 -8.06 6.27
CA LEU A 28 2.26 -7.42 4.96
C LEU A 28 0.96 -7.58 4.16
N TRP A 29 0.36 -8.77 4.19
CA TRP A 29 -0.87 -9.01 3.42
C TRP A 29 -2.00 -8.06 3.85
N GLN A 30 -2.07 -7.76 5.15
CA GLN A 30 -3.09 -6.84 5.65
C GLN A 30 -2.81 -5.41 5.21
N VAL A 31 -1.54 -5.00 5.25
CA VAL A 31 -1.15 -3.67 4.79
C VAL A 31 -1.47 -3.51 3.30
N GLU A 32 -1.19 -4.54 2.49
CA GLU A 32 -1.50 -4.51 1.08
C GLU A 32 -3.00 -4.36 0.83
N GLN A 33 -3.82 -5.08 1.58
CA GLN A 33 -5.27 -4.96 1.46
C GLN A 33 -5.77 -3.56 1.82
N GLU A 34 -5.22 -2.98 2.88
CA GLU A 34 -5.60 -1.64 3.31
C GLU A 34 -5.22 -0.60 2.27
N VAL A 35 -4.03 -0.74 1.69
CA VAL A 35 -3.57 0.17 0.63
C VAL A 35 -4.48 0.05 -0.59
N GLU A 36 -4.82 -1.16 -0.97
CA GLU A 36 -5.71 -1.40 -2.12
C GLU A 36 -7.07 -0.75 -1.90
N GLN A 37 -7.68 -0.97 -0.74
CA GLN A 37 -9.00 -0.43 -0.45
C GLN A 37 -8.97 1.09 -0.37
N ALA A 38 -7.97 1.66 0.27
CA ALA A 38 -7.85 3.12 0.38
C ALA A 38 -7.66 3.75 -0.99
N TYR A 39 -6.83 3.14 -1.84
CA TYR A 39 -6.60 3.65 -3.19
C TYR A 39 -7.87 3.57 -4.04
N LYS A 40 -8.58 2.46 -3.98
CA LYS A 40 -9.81 2.28 -4.75
C LYS A 40 -10.88 3.28 -4.31
N THR A 41 -11.00 3.50 -3.01
CA THR A 41 -11.97 4.44 -2.47
C THR A 41 -11.62 5.87 -2.87
N LYS A 42 -10.35 6.24 -2.74
CA LYS A 42 -9.89 7.60 -3.07
C LYS A 42 -10.09 7.93 -4.54
N ASN A 43 -9.86 6.95 -5.42
CA ASN A 43 -9.90 7.16 -6.86
C ASN A 43 -11.19 6.66 -7.51
N ASN A 44 -12.13 6.19 -6.70
CA ASN A 44 -13.43 5.72 -7.18
C ASN A 44 -13.31 4.60 -8.21
N ILE A 45 -12.40 3.65 -7.94
CA ILE A 45 -12.12 2.53 -8.84
C ILE A 45 -12.86 1.30 -8.34
N GLU A 46 -13.62 0.66 -9.22
CA GLU A 46 -14.37 -0.56 -8.87
C GLU A 46 -13.64 -1.83 -9.29
N SER A 47 -12.74 -1.74 -10.26
CA SER A 47 -12.00 -2.90 -10.74
C SER A 47 -10.82 -3.19 -9.81
N SER A 48 -10.22 -4.37 -9.99
CA SER A 48 -9.03 -4.75 -9.21
C SER A 48 -7.83 -3.89 -9.58
N VAL A 49 -6.99 -3.63 -8.59
CA VAL A 49 -5.72 -2.96 -8.79
C VAL A 49 -4.61 -3.88 -8.31
N ILE A 50 -3.39 -3.67 -8.82
CA ILE A 50 -2.23 -4.44 -8.43
C ILE A 50 -1.39 -3.59 -7.49
N VAL A 51 -1.09 -4.13 -6.30
CA VAL A 51 -0.27 -3.46 -5.29
C VAL A 51 1.05 -4.21 -5.19
N CYS A 52 2.15 -3.52 -5.49
CA CYS A 52 3.49 -4.12 -5.46
C CYS A 52 4.34 -3.45 -4.41
N LEU A 53 4.96 -4.26 -3.54
CA LEU A 53 5.90 -3.73 -2.55
C LEU A 53 7.21 -3.39 -3.24
N VAL A 54 7.62 -2.12 -3.12
CA VAL A 54 8.86 -1.62 -3.73
C VAL A 54 9.97 -1.55 -2.70
N ASN A 55 9.65 -1.11 -1.48
CA ASN A 55 10.65 -0.91 -0.44
C ASN A 55 10.03 -1.10 0.93
N LYS A 56 10.87 -1.50 1.88
CA LYS A 56 10.50 -1.66 3.28
C LYS A 56 11.60 -1.08 4.13
N LYS A 57 11.25 -0.24 5.11
CA LYS A 57 12.21 0.36 6.02
C LYS A 57 11.69 0.23 7.44
N GLU A 58 12.54 -0.22 8.34
CA GLU A 58 12.21 -0.32 9.75
C GLU A 58 12.89 0.81 10.52
N ILE A 59 12.11 1.46 11.39
CA ILE A 59 12.59 2.56 12.23
C ILE A 59 12.37 2.15 13.68
N LEU A 60 13.43 2.16 14.44
CA LEU A 60 13.39 1.83 15.86
C LEU A 60 12.97 3.04 16.71
#